data_5d5af4e8e9b9f2cd1ac3a704054a2bdf
#
_entry.id   5d5af4e8e9b9f2cd1ac3a704054a2bdf
#
_cell.length_a   1.000
_cell.length_b   1.000
_cell.length_c   1.000
_cell.angle_alpha   90.00
_cell.angle_beta   90.00
_cell.angle_gamma   90.00
#
_symmetry.space_group_name_H-M   'P 1'
#
loop_
_entity.id
_entity.type
_entity.pdbx_description
1 polymer ?
#
loop_
_entity_poly.entity_id
_entity_poly.type
_entity_poly.pdbx_seq_one_letter_code
_entity_poly.pdbx_strand_id
1 'polypeptide(L)'
;FDMLGVHPARPATCFPTAVTLAGSWNDALLGDVGRAIGEEALSHGVGMVLGPGVNIKRSPLCGRNFEYYSEDPYLTAQLGVAYIKGLQGDGKYLKVAACAKHYAVHSGPEAIRHEFDAR
;
A
#
# COMPACT_ATOMS: atom_id res chain seq x y z
N PHE A 1 1.83 -3.86 -10.19
CA PHE A 1 2.23 -2.49 -9.84
C PHE A 1 2.29 -2.34 -8.33
N ASP A 2 3.31 -1.72 -7.82
CA ASP A 2 3.65 -1.70 -6.43
C ASP A 2 3.35 -0.33 -5.78
N MET A 3 3.34 -0.28 -4.45
CA MET A 3 2.98 0.90 -3.66
C MET A 3 3.90 2.11 -3.85
N LEU A 4 5.03 1.94 -4.50
CA LEU A 4 5.98 3.03 -4.82
C LEU A 4 5.63 3.77 -6.13
N GLY A 5 4.49 3.47 -6.71
CA GLY A 5 4.05 4.00 -8.00
C GLY A 5 3.90 2.90 -9.05
N VAL A 6 3.68 3.31 -10.28
CA VAL A 6 3.53 2.40 -11.41
C VAL A 6 4.90 1.86 -11.82
N HIS A 7 5.08 0.55 -11.84
CA HIS A 7 6.38 -0.08 -12.11
C HIS A 7 6.88 0.22 -13.52
N PRO A 8 8.18 0.49 -13.67
CA PRO A 8 8.74 1.21 -14.80
C PRO A 8 9.12 0.32 -16.01
N ALA A 9 8.16 -0.17 -16.74
CA ALA A 9 8.42 -0.28 -18.20
C ALA A 9 8.31 1.09 -18.89
N ARG A 10 7.86 2.11 -18.15
CA ARG A 10 7.67 3.50 -18.60
C ARG A 10 8.01 4.45 -17.44
N PRO A 11 8.39 5.71 -17.71
CA PRO A 11 8.58 6.70 -16.65
C PRO A 11 7.35 6.80 -15.77
N ALA A 12 7.57 6.78 -14.45
CA ALA A 12 6.53 6.83 -13.43
C ALA A 12 7.02 7.61 -12.21
N THR A 13 6.09 8.17 -11.43
CA THR A 13 6.43 8.87 -10.20
C THR A 13 6.86 7.89 -9.12
N CYS A 14 7.99 8.14 -8.47
CA CYS A 14 8.41 7.42 -7.28
C CYS A 14 7.84 8.12 -6.04
N PHE A 15 6.77 7.57 -5.48
CA PHE A 15 6.16 8.08 -4.25
C PHE A 15 6.94 7.64 -3.02
N PRO A 16 6.82 8.37 -1.88
CA PRO A 16 7.39 7.94 -0.61
C PRO A 16 6.85 6.56 -0.20
N THR A 17 7.67 5.80 0.54
CA THR A 17 7.26 4.49 1.04
C THR A 17 6.08 4.59 2.01
N ALA A 18 5.32 3.50 2.19
CA ALA A 18 4.19 3.50 3.10
C ALA A 18 4.59 3.84 4.55
N VAL A 19 5.74 3.38 5.01
CA VAL A 19 6.26 3.73 6.34
C VAL A 19 6.55 5.22 6.48
N THR A 20 7.05 5.86 5.43
CA THR A 20 7.31 7.31 5.42
C THR A 20 6.00 8.10 5.43
N LEU A 21 5.05 7.69 4.60
CA LEU A 21 3.71 8.30 4.56
C LEU A 21 2.97 8.15 5.89
N ALA A 22 3.08 6.98 6.53
CA ALA A 22 2.45 6.72 7.83
C ALA A 22 3.02 7.63 8.94
N GLY A 23 4.30 8.00 8.86
CA GLY A 23 4.92 8.95 9.79
C GLY A 23 4.30 10.35 9.77
N SER A 24 3.53 10.69 8.74
CA SER A 24 2.79 11.95 8.67
C SER A 24 1.55 11.99 9.56
N TRP A 25 0.97 10.86 9.90
CA TRP A 25 -0.32 10.70 10.60
C TRP A 25 -1.47 11.45 9.90
N ASN A 26 -1.37 11.61 8.59
CA ASN A 26 -2.27 12.44 7.78
C ASN A 26 -3.01 11.57 6.76
N ASP A 27 -4.25 11.23 7.04
CA ASP A 27 -5.11 10.43 6.18
C ASP A 27 -5.48 11.15 4.88
N ALA A 28 -5.65 12.47 4.92
CA ALA A 28 -5.90 13.27 3.73
C ALA A 28 -4.73 13.19 2.74
N LEU A 29 -3.49 13.26 3.24
CA LEU A 29 -2.29 13.06 2.41
C LEU A 29 -2.28 11.67 1.76
N LEU A 30 -2.65 10.63 2.52
CA LEU A 30 -2.74 9.26 1.97
C LEU A 30 -3.81 9.16 0.88
N GLY A 31 -4.93 9.84 1.03
CA GLY A 31 -5.96 9.97 -0.01
C GLY A 31 -5.43 10.65 -1.26
N ASP A 32 -4.67 11.72 -1.12
CA ASP A 32 -4.08 12.46 -2.25
C ASP A 32 -3.03 11.62 -2.98
N VAL A 33 -2.16 10.93 -2.26
CA VAL A 33 -1.19 10.00 -2.85
C VAL A 33 -1.92 8.86 -3.57
N GLY A 34 -2.93 8.27 -2.95
CA GLY A 34 -3.76 7.25 -3.59
C GLY A 34 -4.39 7.75 -4.89
N ARG A 35 -4.92 8.97 -4.87
CA ARG A 35 -5.51 9.60 -6.07
C ARG A 35 -4.48 9.77 -7.18
N ALA A 36 -3.29 10.28 -6.86
CA ALA A 36 -2.22 10.49 -7.83
C ALA A 36 -1.75 9.16 -8.45
N ILE A 37 -1.56 8.13 -7.64
CA ILE A 37 -1.21 6.79 -8.12
C ILE A 37 -2.34 6.22 -9.00
N GLY A 38 -3.58 6.42 -8.63
CA GLY A 38 -4.74 5.96 -9.41
C GLY A 38 -4.81 6.61 -10.79
N GLU A 39 -4.57 7.92 -10.89
CA GLU A 39 -4.52 8.64 -12.17
C GLU A 39 -3.36 8.13 -13.06
N GLU A 40 -2.20 7.98 -12.46
CA GLU A 40 -1.03 7.49 -13.19
C GLU A 40 -1.23 6.03 -13.66
N ALA A 41 -1.75 5.15 -12.80
CA ALA A 41 -2.08 3.77 -13.14
C ALA A 41 -3.10 3.69 -14.27
N LEU A 42 -4.16 4.50 -14.21
CA LEU A 42 -5.17 4.59 -15.28
C LEU A 42 -4.54 5.03 -16.61
N SER A 43 -3.66 6.02 -16.60
CA SER A 43 -2.97 6.50 -17.81
C SER A 43 -2.08 5.42 -18.47
N HIS A 44 -1.63 4.45 -17.69
CA HIS A 44 -0.85 3.30 -18.16
C HIS A 44 -1.71 2.07 -18.51
N GLY A 45 -3.04 2.17 -18.43
CA GLY A 45 -3.95 1.07 -18.72
C GLY A 45 -3.97 -0.01 -17.63
N VAL A 46 -3.60 0.33 -16.40
CA VAL A 46 -3.59 -0.60 -15.26
C VAL A 46 -4.97 -0.69 -14.66
N GLY A 47 -5.55 -1.87 -14.62
CA GLY A 47 -6.87 -2.12 -14.04
C GLY A 47 -6.84 -2.38 -12.53
N MET A 48 -5.71 -2.83 -11.97
CA MET A 48 -5.58 -3.14 -10.54
C MET A 48 -4.17 -2.81 -10.05
N VAL A 49 -4.10 -2.15 -8.89
CA VAL A 49 -2.86 -1.88 -8.16
C VAL A 49 -2.75 -2.86 -6.98
N LEU A 50 -1.61 -3.55 -6.86
CA LEU A 50 -1.33 -4.47 -5.76
C LEU A 50 -0.90 -3.68 -4.51
N GLY A 51 -1.88 -3.11 -3.86
CA GLY A 51 -1.72 -2.26 -2.68
C GLY A 51 -3.06 -1.74 -2.16
N PRO A 52 -3.07 -1.21 -0.95
CA PRO A 52 -1.93 -0.97 -0.05
C PRO A 52 -1.46 -2.24 0.68
N GLY A 53 -0.20 -2.21 1.16
CA GLY A 53 0.29 -3.20 2.10
C GLY A 53 -0.21 -2.88 3.52
N VAL A 54 -0.99 -3.78 4.11
CA VAL A 54 -1.67 -3.57 5.40
C VAL A 54 -1.28 -4.57 6.48
N ASN A 55 -0.22 -5.34 6.27
CA ASN A 55 0.29 -6.21 7.32
C ASN A 55 0.82 -5.39 8.50
N ILE A 56 0.50 -5.85 9.70
CA ILE A 56 0.99 -5.22 10.92
C ILE A 56 2.46 -5.62 11.11
N LYS A 57 3.30 -4.63 11.42
CA LYS A 57 4.74 -4.82 11.62
C LYS A 57 4.99 -5.51 12.96
N ARG A 58 5.09 -6.83 12.96
CA ARG A 58 5.33 -7.64 14.16
C ARG A 58 6.80 -7.89 14.44
N SER A 59 7.60 -7.95 13.38
CA SER A 59 9.04 -8.25 13.49
C SER A 59 9.85 -7.18 12.78
N PRO A 60 10.89 -6.60 13.42
CA PRO A 60 11.81 -5.69 12.76
C PRO A 60 12.64 -6.37 11.68
N LEU A 61 12.71 -7.71 11.71
CA LEU A 61 13.48 -8.51 10.74
C LEU A 61 12.72 -8.82 9.45
N CYS A 62 11.49 -8.33 9.31
CA CYS A 62 10.76 -8.45 8.05
C CYS A 62 11.31 -7.47 7.01
N GLY A 63 11.90 -7.99 5.93
CA GLY A 63 12.49 -7.19 4.86
C GLY A 63 11.49 -6.33 4.08
N ARG A 64 10.19 -6.57 4.27
CA ARG A 64 9.12 -5.83 3.60
C ARG A 64 8.42 -4.78 4.49
N ASN A 65 8.96 -4.47 5.67
CA ASN A 65 8.38 -3.46 6.56
C ASN A 65 8.28 -2.06 5.93
N PHE A 66 9.11 -1.74 4.96
CA PHE A 66 9.07 -0.43 4.27
C PHE A 66 7.74 -0.18 3.54
N GLU A 67 7.07 -1.22 3.07
CA GLU A 67 5.81 -1.11 2.32
C GLU A 67 4.56 -1.21 3.21
N TYR A 68 4.71 -1.37 4.53
CA TYR A 68 3.61 -1.43 5.48
C TYR A 68 3.54 -0.15 6.32
N TYR A 69 2.34 0.21 6.78
CA TYR A 69 2.12 1.47 7.49
C TYR A 69 2.66 1.44 8.92
N SER A 70 2.17 0.54 9.77
CA SER A 70 2.37 0.65 11.22
C SER A 70 2.36 -0.70 11.94
N GLU A 71 2.79 -0.69 13.19
CA GLU A 71 2.54 -1.72 14.19
C GLU A 71 1.10 -1.62 14.75
N ASP A 72 0.49 -0.43 14.67
CA ASP A 72 -0.85 -0.16 15.13
C ASP A 72 -1.89 -0.51 14.05
N PRO A 73 -2.80 -1.47 14.32
CA PRO A 73 -3.85 -1.83 13.37
C PRO A 73 -4.87 -0.70 13.14
N TYR A 74 -5.11 0.17 14.11
CA TYR A 74 -6.03 1.29 13.95
C TYR A 74 -5.46 2.31 12.95
N LEU A 75 -4.22 2.75 13.15
CA LEU A 75 -3.54 3.67 12.22
C LEU A 75 -3.45 3.05 10.82
N THR A 76 -3.07 1.78 10.73
CA THR A 76 -3.01 1.06 9.44
C THR A 76 -4.36 1.05 8.73
N ALA A 77 -5.46 0.83 9.47
CA ALA A 77 -6.80 0.83 8.90
C ALA A 77 -7.20 2.23 8.39
N GLN A 78 -6.98 3.29 9.16
CA GLN A 78 -7.32 4.66 8.75
C GLN A 78 -6.56 5.07 7.48
N LEU A 79 -5.25 4.91 7.48
CA LEU A 79 -4.41 5.27 6.34
C LEU A 79 -4.69 4.39 5.11
N GLY A 80 -4.90 3.09 5.32
CA GLY A 80 -5.23 2.14 4.25
C GLY A 80 -6.56 2.46 3.58
N VAL A 81 -7.60 2.79 4.36
CA VAL A 81 -8.91 3.19 3.82
C VAL A 81 -8.81 4.50 3.05
N ALA A 82 -8.09 5.50 3.57
CA ALA A 82 -7.89 6.77 2.89
C ALA A 82 -7.17 6.57 1.53
N TYR A 83 -6.10 5.79 1.52
CA TYR A 83 -5.38 5.44 0.30
C TYR A 83 -6.28 4.73 -0.73
N ILE A 84 -7.03 3.70 -0.31
CA ILE A 84 -7.93 2.94 -1.19
C ILE A 84 -9.00 3.85 -1.80
N LYS A 85 -9.62 4.71 -1.00
CA LYS A 85 -10.62 5.68 -1.49
C LYS A 85 -10.03 6.62 -2.54
N GLY A 86 -8.83 7.14 -2.29
CA GLY A 86 -8.13 7.98 -3.26
C GLY A 86 -7.84 7.23 -4.56
N LEU A 87 -7.28 6.03 -4.45
CA LEU A 87 -6.91 5.18 -5.58
C LEU A 87 -8.10 4.81 -6.46
N GLN A 88 -9.20 4.38 -5.84
CA GLN A 88 -10.39 3.91 -6.53
C GLN A 88 -11.30 5.05 -7.03
N GLY A 89 -11.21 6.21 -6.38
CA GLY A 89 -12.09 7.35 -6.65
C GLY A 89 -13.51 7.12 -6.13
N ASP A 90 -14.35 8.13 -6.32
CA ASP A 90 -15.74 8.20 -5.86
C ASP A 90 -16.78 8.18 -7.01
N GLY A 91 -16.32 7.91 -8.22
CA GLY A 91 -17.17 7.82 -9.40
C GLY A 91 -18.05 6.58 -9.44
N LYS A 92 -18.98 6.54 -10.40
CA LYS A 92 -19.84 5.37 -10.65
C LYS A 92 -19.03 4.08 -10.92
N TYR A 93 -17.87 4.23 -11.53
CA TYR A 93 -16.95 3.14 -11.81
C TYR A 93 -15.63 3.41 -11.12
N LEU A 94 -14.98 2.35 -10.64
CA LEU A 94 -13.65 2.47 -10.07
C LEU A 94 -12.66 2.96 -11.13
N LYS A 95 -11.79 3.87 -10.73
CA LYS A 95 -10.69 4.34 -11.55
C LYS A 95 -9.70 3.20 -11.83
N VAL A 96 -9.22 2.59 -10.76
CA VAL A 96 -8.49 1.31 -10.73
C VAL A 96 -8.91 0.56 -9.48
N ALA A 97 -8.81 -0.76 -9.48
CA ALA A 97 -9.08 -1.56 -8.29
C ALA A 97 -7.88 -1.54 -7.33
N ALA A 98 -8.12 -1.40 -6.04
CA ALA A 98 -7.13 -1.66 -5.00
C ALA A 98 -7.13 -3.16 -4.65
N CYS A 99 -5.95 -3.72 -4.39
CA CYS A 99 -5.78 -5.06 -3.85
C CYS A 99 -4.99 -4.97 -2.54
N ALA A 100 -5.71 -4.83 -1.42
CA ALA A 100 -5.07 -4.80 -0.10
C ALA A 100 -4.32 -6.12 0.15
N LYS A 101 -3.08 -6.01 0.61
CA LYS A 101 -2.16 -7.17 0.73
C LYS A 101 -1.39 -7.12 2.06
N HIS A 102 -0.86 -8.21 2.52
CA HIS A 102 -0.96 -9.59 2.05
C HIS A 102 -1.87 -10.36 2.98
N TYR A 103 -2.73 -11.19 2.47
CA TYR A 103 -3.57 -12.05 3.27
C TYR A 103 -2.86 -13.41 3.44
N ALA A 104 -2.47 -13.79 4.66
CA ALA A 104 -2.37 -12.97 5.87
C ALA A 104 -1.02 -13.21 6.55
N VAL A 105 -0.72 -12.37 7.59
CA VAL A 105 0.48 -12.53 8.45
C VAL A 105 1.81 -12.55 7.68
N HIS A 106 1.95 -11.72 6.67
CA HIS A 106 3.15 -11.62 5.85
C HIS A 106 4.16 -10.63 6.46
N SER A 107 4.48 -10.79 7.75
CA SER A 107 5.31 -9.89 8.53
C SER A 107 6.30 -10.58 9.47
N GLY A 108 6.60 -11.84 9.20
CA GLY A 108 7.65 -12.61 9.91
C GLY A 108 9.06 -12.21 9.49
N PRO A 109 10.09 -12.74 10.19
CA PRO A 109 11.49 -12.56 9.79
C PRO A 109 11.74 -12.97 8.34
N GLU A 110 12.52 -12.19 7.60
CA GLU A 110 12.69 -12.37 6.16
C GLU A 110 13.18 -13.78 5.78
N ALA A 111 14.11 -14.35 6.54
CA ALA A 111 14.70 -15.66 6.26
C ALA A 111 13.68 -16.81 6.28
N ILE A 112 12.58 -16.66 7.04
CA ILE A 112 11.55 -17.70 7.20
C ILE A 112 10.14 -17.17 6.87
N ARG A 113 10.04 -16.07 6.18
CA ARG A 113 8.79 -15.34 5.92
C ARG A 113 7.67 -16.19 5.32
N HIS A 114 8.00 -17.20 4.55
CA HIS A 114 7.05 -18.10 3.92
C HIS A 114 6.75 -19.39 4.69
N GLU A 115 7.45 -19.64 5.79
CA GLU A 115 7.45 -20.92 6.49
C GLU A 115 7.20 -20.81 8.00
N PHE A 116 7.11 -19.60 8.57
CA PHE A 116 6.94 -19.45 10.01
C PHE A 116 5.51 -19.72 10.46
N ASP A 117 5.39 -20.26 11.67
CA ASP A 117 4.11 -20.51 12.33
C ASP A 117 3.59 -19.21 12.99
N ALA A 118 2.44 -18.77 12.57
CA ALA A 118 1.80 -17.53 13.05
C ALA A 118 0.63 -17.85 13.98
N ARG A 119 0.93 -18.39 15.16
CA ARG A 119 -0.04 -18.63 16.24
C ARG A 119 -0.23 -17.41 17.10
#